data_f7b5381612e8e466f406ab19597822c4
#
_entry.id   f7b5381612e8e466f406ab19597822c4
#
_cell.length_a   1.000
_cell.length_b   1.000
_cell.length_c   1.000
_cell.angle_alpha   90.00
_cell.angle_beta   90.00
_cell.angle_gamma   90.00
#
_symmetry.space_group_name_H-M   'P 1'
#
loop_
_entity.id
_entity.type
_entity.pdbx_description
1 polymer ?
#
loop_
_entity_poly.entity_id
_entity_poly.type
_entity_poly.pdbx_seq_one_letter_code
_entity_poly.pdbx_strand_id
1 'polypeptide(L)'
;ISIGIFQWVILFFQELEDPYYQAIRVGIEKYCADHNIHVVRAFQSDCNYPDTLKDLQGLICIGKFNKSQIKSFQKLNSNTIFVDMKTPKIYCDTINLDFQQAVTEALDYLYDLGHRKIAYLGGKEVLADNSVYFEERKDTFINFCQEHSIDHKSFIYEGDYSAESGYNMTKQMIADGDLPTAIFSASDPLCNRCNACF
;
A
#
# COMPACT_ATOMS: atom_id res chain seq x y z
N ILE A 1 -13.48 -23.50 -13.34
CA ILE A 1 -13.31 -22.81 -12.05
C ILE A 1 -13.58 -21.34 -12.27
N SER A 2 -14.35 -20.72 -11.35
CA SER A 2 -14.64 -19.28 -11.39
C SER A 2 -14.24 -18.66 -10.05
N ILE A 3 -13.46 -17.59 -10.10
CA ILE A 3 -13.05 -16.84 -8.91
C ILE A 3 -13.47 -15.38 -9.01
N GLY A 4 -13.70 -14.76 -7.85
CA GLY A 4 -13.95 -13.32 -7.74
C GLY A 4 -12.66 -12.56 -7.46
N ILE A 5 -12.51 -11.39 -8.06
CA ILE A 5 -11.54 -10.39 -7.65
C ILE A 5 -12.32 -9.19 -7.15
N PHE A 6 -12.20 -8.90 -5.86
CA PHE A 6 -12.75 -7.68 -5.26
C PHE A 6 -11.60 -6.72 -4.99
N GLN A 7 -11.68 -5.54 -5.56
CA GLN A 7 -10.68 -4.50 -5.36
C GLN A 7 -11.27 -3.33 -4.56
N TRP A 8 -10.60 -3.00 -3.46
CA TRP A 8 -10.92 -1.82 -2.67
C TRP A 8 -10.32 -0.58 -3.34
N VAL A 9 -11.08 0.05 -4.20
CA VAL A 9 -10.75 1.34 -4.82
C VAL A 9 -11.88 2.30 -4.50
N ILE A 10 -11.56 3.41 -3.85
CA ILE A 10 -12.58 4.39 -3.46
C ILE A 10 -13.12 5.12 -4.69
N LEU A 11 -12.29 5.32 -5.73
CA LEU A 11 -12.68 5.94 -7.00
C LEU A 11 -11.90 5.31 -8.16
N PHE A 12 -12.57 5.05 -9.28
CA PHE A 12 -11.95 4.55 -10.53
C PHE A 12 -10.74 5.37 -10.99
N PHE A 13 -10.74 6.68 -10.71
CA PHE A 13 -9.62 7.58 -11.05
C PHE A 13 -8.35 7.32 -10.21
N GLN A 14 -8.45 6.80 -8.99
CA GLN A 14 -7.29 6.47 -8.16
C GLN A 14 -6.51 5.27 -8.69
N GLU A 15 -7.18 4.32 -9.36
CA GLU A 15 -6.49 3.20 -10.03
C GLU A 15 -5.59 3.67 -11.18
N LEU A 16 -5.93 4.79 -11.83
CA LEU A 16 -5.12 5.38 -12.90
C LEU A 16 -3.88 6.12 -12.36
N GLU A 17 -3.96 6.60 -11.14
CA GLU A 17 -2.87 7.33 -10.49
C GLU A 17 -1.93 6.43 -9.70
N ASP A 18 -2.39 5.25 -9.25
CA ASP A 18 -1.59 4.26 -8.54
C ASP A 18 -1.50 2.94 -9.32
N PRO A 19 -0.42 2.72 -10.07
CA PRO A 19 -0.22 1.51 -10.87
C PRO A 19 0.00 0.25 -10.01
N TYR A 20 0.24 0.37 -8.71
CA TYR A 20 0.56 -0.74 -7.82
C TYR A 20 -0.57 -1.78 -7.75
N TYR A 21 -1.78 -1.35 -7.39
CA TYR A 21 -2.93 -2.25 -7.32
C TYR A 21 -3.38 -2.75 -8.70
N GLN A 22 -3.23 -1.93 -9.73
CA GLN A 22 -3.48 -2.34 -11.11
C GLN A 22 -2.53 -3.48 -11.53
N ALA A 23 -1.24 -3.37 -11.22
CA ALA A 23 -0.25 -4.40 -11.57
C ALA A 23 -0.56 -5.73 -10.86
N ILE A 24 -0.95 -5.70 -9.58
CA ILE A 24 -1.38 -6.89 -8.84
C ILE A 24 -2.57 -7.55 -9.54
N ARG A 25 -3.62 -6.79 -9.83
CA ARG A 25 -4.82 -7.30 -10.50
C ARG A 25 -4.51 -7.91 -11.86
N VAL A 26 -3.77 -7.19 -12.69
CA VAL A 26 -3.38 -7.67 -14.04
C VAL A 26 -2.55 -8.95 -13.95
N GLY A 27 -1.65 -9.06 -12.98
CA GLY A 27 -0.88 -10.29 -12.74
C GLY A 27 -1.76 -11.49 -12.40
N ILE A 28 -2.75 -11.29 -11.51
CA ILE A 28 -3.72 -12.33 -11.14
C ILE A 28 -4.56 -12.75 -12.36
N GLU A 29 -5.10 -11.77 -13.10
CA GLU A 29 -5.94 -12.02 -14.27
C GLU A 29 -5.18 -12.76 -15.37
N LYS A 30 -3.92 -12.40 -15.60
CA LYS A 30 -3.06 -13.10 -16.56
C LYS A 30 -2.87 -14.57 -16.17
N TYR A 31 -2.51 -14.82 -14.91
CA TYR A 31 -2.38 -16.19 -14.42
C TYR A 31 -3.68 -16.99 -14.58
N CYS A 32 -4.83 -16.40 -14.27
CA CYS A 32 -6.13 -17.03 -14.42
C CYS A 32 -6.45 -17.35 -15.88
N ALA A 33 -6.15 -16.45 -16.81
CA ALA A 33 -6.34 -16.66 -18.23
C ALA A 33 -5.48 -17.82 -18.75
N ASP A 34 -4.21 -17.88 -18.36
CA ASP A 34 -3.27 -18.94 -18.76
C ASP A 34 -3.70 -20.33 -18.23
N HIS A 35 -4.50 -20.36 -17.14
CA HIS A 35 -4.96 -21.59 -16.50
C HIS A 35 -6.46 -21.88 -16.70
N ASN A 36 -7.14 -21.20 -17.63
CA ASN A 36 -8.56 -21.35 -17.91
C ASN A 36 -9.45 -21.14 -16.66
N ILE A 37 -9.08 -20.22 -15.79
CA ILE A 37 -9.86 -19.81 -14.63
C ILE A 37 -10.68 -18.56 -15.05
N HIS A 38 -12.01 -18.66 -14.89
CA HIS A 38 -12.90 -17.54 -15.17
C HIS A 38 -12.82 -16.51 -14.02
N VAL A 39 -12.64 -15.24 -14.36
CA VAL A 39 -12.54 -14.15 -13.38
C VAL A 39 -13.77 -13.27 -13.43
N VAL A 40 -14.38 -13.05 -12.27
CA VAL A 40 -15.46 -12.08 -12.07
C VAL A 40 -14.91 -10.92 -11.26
N ARG A 41 -14.96 -9.70 -11.79
CA ARG A 41 -14.50 -8.49 -11.11
C ARG A 41 -15.62 -7.83 -10.36
N ALA A 42 -15.32 -7.29 -9.19
CA ALA A 42 -16.21 -6.41 -8.44
C ALA A 42 -15.38 -5.32 -7.73
N PHE A 43 -15.96 -4.15 -7.62
CA PHE A 43 -15.37 -3.00 -6.94
C PHE A 43 -16.25 -2.57 -5.78
N GLN A 44 -15.69 -1.80 -4.86
CA GLN A 44 -16.44 -1.24 -3.74
C GLN A 44 -17.65 -0.40 -4.18
N SER A 45 -17.52 0.31 -5.31
CA SER A 45 -18.60 1.11 -5.89
C SER A 45 -19.78 0.31 -6.41
N ASP A 46 -19.62 -1.01 -6.58
CA ASP A 46 -20.67 -1.87 -7.11
C ASP A 46 -21.67 -2.22 -6.03
N CYS A 47 -22.87 -1.66 -6.08
CA CYS A 47 -23.91 -1.87 -5.07
C CYS A 47 -24.26 -3.35 -4.86
N ASN A 48 -24.10 -4.20 -5.87
CA ASN A 48 -24.47 -5.61 -5.87
C ASN A 48 -23.30 -6.58 -5.79
N TYR A 49 -22.09 -6.13 -5.40
CA TYR A 49 -20.93 -7.01 -5.35
C TYR A 49 -21.13 -8.29 -4.52
N PRO A 50 -21.90 -8.29 -3.42
CA PRO A 50 -22.11 -9.53 -2.67
C PRO A 50 -22.85 -10.60 -3.48
N ASP A 51 -23.87 -10.22 -4.25
CA ASP A 51 -24.62 -11.15 -5.10
C ASP A 51 -23.76 -11.66 -6.27
N THR A 52 -22.88 -10.82 -6.79
CA THR A 52 -21.97 -11.17 -7.88
C THR A 52 -20.91 -12.18 -7.44
N LEU A 53 -20.46 -12.12 -6.19
CA LEU A 53 -19.30 -12.88 -5.69
C LEU A 53 -19.66 -14.12 -4.84
N LYS A 54 -20.89 -14.27 -4.36
CA LYS A 54 -21.27 -15.30 -3.37
C LYS A 54 -21.14 -16.74 -3.83
N ASP A 55 -21.38 -17.03 -5.12
CA ASP A 55 -21.47 -18.38 -5.66
C ASP A 55 -20.18 -18.82 -6.40
N LEU A 56 -19.08 -18.08 -6.21
CA LEU A 56 -17.81 -18.38 -6.82
C LEU A 56 -16.98 -19.36 -5.97
N GLN A 57 -16.05 -20.07 -6.60
CA GLN A 57 -15.22 -21.06 -5.91
C GLN A 57 -14.19 -20.44 -4.96
N GLY A 58 -13.82 -19.19 -5.17
CA GLY A 58 -12.89 -18.46 -4.31
C GLY A 58 -12.97 -16.97 -4.54
N LEU A 59 -12.45 -16.21 -3.59
CA LEU A 59 -12.44 -14.76 -3.61
C LEU A 59 -11.05 -14.21 -3.27
N ILE A 60 -10.55 -13.31 -4.10
CA ILE A 60 -9.33 -12.55 -3.87
C ILE A 60 -9.73 -11.10 -3.57
N CYS A 61 -9.42 -10.61 -2.37
CA CYS A 61 -9.68 -9.25 -1.94
C CYS A 61 -8.38 -8.46 -1.95
N ILE A 62 -8.27 -7.44 -2.81
CA ILE A 62 -7.06 -6.61 -2.97
C ILE A 62 -7.26 -5.28 -2.27
N GLY A 63 -6.34 -4.92 -1.37
CA GLY A 63 -6.35 -3.64 -0.63
C GLY A 63 -6.45 -3.82 0.89
N LYS A 64 -6.78 -2.73 1.59
CA LYS A 64 -6.82 -2.67 3.05
C LYS A 64 -8.27 -2.70 3.55
N PHE A 65 -8.56 -3.61 4.47
CA PHE A 65 -9.92 -3.84 4.98
C PHE A 65 -9.94 -3.78 6.50
N ASN A 66 -11.00 -3.19 7.05
CA ASN A 66 -11.23 -3.24 8.48
C ASN A 66 -11.81 -4.61 8.92
N LYS A 67 -11.86 -4.83 10.23
CA LYS A 67 -12.32 -6.10 10.82
C LYS A 67 -13.72 -6.53 10.37
N SER A 68 -14.62 -5.58 10.23
CA SER A 68 -16.02 -5.83 9.81
C SER A 68 -16.07 -6.32 8.37
N GLN A 69 -15.32 -5.69 7.49
CA GLN A 69 -15.22 -6.04 6.08
C GLN A 69 -14.61 -7.43 5.88
N ILE A 70 -13.50 -7.73 6.57
CA ILE A 70 -12.87 -9.07 6.52
C ILE A 70 -13.88 -10.16 6.87
N LYS A 71 -14.60 -9.97 7.99
CA LYS A 71 -15.63 -10.93 8.41
C LYS A 71 -16.78 -11.05 7.41
N SER A 72 -17.15 -9.97 6.75
CA SER A 72 -18.19 -9.97 5.72
C SER A 72 -17.77 -10.77 4.49
N PHE A 73 -16.53 -10.59 4.02
CA PHE A 73 -16.00 -11.38 2.91
C PHE A 73 -15.85 -12.86 3.25
N GLN A 74 -15.38 -13.20 4.45
CA GLN A 74 -15.29 -14.58 4.91
C GLN A 74 -16.65 -15.28 5.04
N LYS A 75 -17.71 -14.52 5.38
CA LYS A 75 -19.08 -15.03 5.38
C LYS A 75 -19.64 -15.20 3.97
N LEU A 76 -19.24 -14.33 3.05
CA LEU A 76 -19.66 -14.35 1.66
C LEU A 76 -19.04 -15.56 0.94
N ASN A 77 -17.76 -15.81 1.18
CA ASN A 77 -17.02 -16.93 0.62
C ASN A 77 -15.94 -17.41 1.60
N SER A 78 -16.03 -18.68 2.04
CA SER A 78 -15.07 -19.27 2.98
C SER A 78 -13.65 -19.39 2.39
N ASN A 79 -13.53 -19.45 1.06
CA ASN A 79 -12.27 -19.53 0.33
C ASN A 79 -11.81 -18.13 -0.07
N THR A 80 -11.64 -17.24 0.90
CA THR A 80 -11.22 -15.85 0.68
C THR A 80 -9.77 -15.65 1.09
N ILE A 81 -8.98 -15.05 0.20
CA ILE A 81 -7.62 -14.60 0.46
C ILE A 81 -7.53 -13.08 0.32
N PHE A 82 -6.73 -12.44 1.16
CA PHE A 82 -6.50 -11.01 1.12
C PHE A 82 -5.09 -10.71 0.59
N VAL A 83 -4.99 -9.75 -0.31
CA VAL A 83 -3.72 -9.33 -0.93
C VAL A 83 -3.40 -7.92 -0.51
N ASP A 84 -2.15 -7.71 -0.10
CA ASP A 84 -1.62 -6.42 0.39
C ASP A 84 -2.29 -5.96 1.69
N MET A 85 -2.53 -6.89 2.62
CA MET A 85 -3.08 -6.58 3.92
C MET A 85 -2.49 -7.47 5.01
N LYS A 86 -1.93 -6.88 6.06
CA LYS A 86 -1.53 -7.57 7.29
C LYS A 86 -2.58 -7.34 8.38
N THR A 87 -3.02 -8.41 9.04
CA THR A 87 -3.96 -8.32 10.16
C THR A 87 -3.64 -9.34 11.24
N PRO A 88 -2.87 -8.95 12.27
CA PRO A 88 -2.46 -9.88 13.33
C PRO A 88 -3.61 -10.33 14.24
N LYS A 89 -4.78 -9.68 14.15
CA LYS A 89 -5.92 -9.90 15.08
C LYS A 89 -7.06 -10.73 14.50
N ILE A 90 -6.97 -11.16 13.24
CA ILE A 90 -8.02 -11.92 12.56
C ILE A 90 -7.37 -13.06 11.80
N TYR A 91 -7.87 -14.27 11.99
CA TYR A 91 -7.44 -15.41 11.20
C TYR A 91 -7.99 -15.29 9.77
N CYS A 92 -7.13 -15.05 8.81
CA CYS A 92 -7.41 -15.06 7.38
C CYS A 92 -6.12 -15.31 6.59
N ASP A 93 -6.26 -15.88 5.40
CA ASP A 93 -5.12 -16.06 4.50
C ASP A 93 -4.77 -14.71 3.86
N THR A 94 -3.47 -14.35 3.89
CA THR A 94 -2.98 -13.09 3.34
C THR A 94 -1.73 -13.30 2.50
N ILE A 95 -1.61 -12.53 1.42
CA ILE A 95 -0.38 -12.41 0.61
C ILE A 95 0.10 -10.97 0.73
N ASN A 96 1.34 -10.80 1.16
CA ASN A 96 1.93 -9.48 1.36
C ASN A 96 3.34 -9.43 0.79
N LEU A 97 3.77 -8.25 0.39
CA LEU A 97 5.19 -7.98 0.19
C LEU A 97 5.89 -7.88 1.55
N ASP A 98 7.15 -8.27 1.59
CA ASP A 98 8.01 -8.05 2.75
C ASP A 98 8.56 -6.62 2.70
N PHE A 99 7.72 -5.67 3.13
CA PHE A 99 8.14 -4.26 3.17
C PHE A 99 9.23 -4.01 4.20
N GLN A 100 9.31 -4.80 5.25
CA GLN A 100 10.39 -4.65 6.23
C GLN A 100 11.74 -4.93 5.57
N GLN A 101 11.87 -6.04 4.86
CA GLN A 101 13.09 -6.37 4.14
C GLN A 101 13.41 -5.31 3.08
N ALA A 102 12.44 -4.97 2.23
CA ALA A 102 12.64 -4.03 1.13
C ALA A 102 13.08 -2.64 1.60
N VAL A 103 12.48 -2.13 2.67
CA VAL A 103 12.86 -0.83 3.27
C VAL A 103 14.24 -0.90 3.90
N THR A 104 14.55 -1.99 4.62
CA THR A 104 15.87 -2.17 5.23
C THR A 104 16.97 -2.18 4.16
N GLU A 105 16.80 -2.96 3.09
CA GLU A 105 17.77 -3.02 1.98
C GLU A 105 17.98 -1.65 1.31
N ALA A 106 16.91 -0.89 1.11
CA ALA A 106 17.01 0.45 0.53
C ALA A 106 17.73 1.43 1.47
N LEU A 107 17.47 1.36 2.77
CA LEU A 107 18.13 2.21 3.76
C LEU A 107 19.59 1.82 3.99
N ASP A 108 19.92 0.53 4.00
CA ASP A 108 21.30 0.04 4.03
C ASP A 108 22.09 0.61 2.85
N TYR A 109 21.53 0.55 1.65
CA TYR A 109 22.16 1.13 0.46
C TYR A 109 22.46 2.63 0.62
N LEU A 110 21.50 3.42 1.12
CA LEU A 110 21.71 4.83 1.37
C LEU A 110 22.76 5.07 2.49
N TYR A 111 22.74 4.26 3.52
CA TYR A 111 23.66 4.32 4.62
C TYR A 111 25.11 4.01 4.18
N ASP A 112 25.29 3.00 3.34
CA ASP A 112 26.59 2.59 2.77
C ASP A 112 27.16 3.66 1.84
N LEU A 113 26.29 4.43 1.15
CA LEU A 113 26.69 5.60 0.37
C LEU A 113 27.11 6.82 1.25
N GLY A 114 26.99 6.68 2.57
CA GLY A 114 27.40 7.72 3.53
C GLY A 114 26.28 8.68 3.94
N HIS A 115 25.03 8.49 3.49
CA HIS A 115 23.92 9.30 3.95
C HIS A 115 23.61 9.04 5.43
N ARG A 116 23.49 10.13 6.21
CA ARG A 116 23.13 10.10 7.64
C ARG A 116 21.99 11.04 7.97
N LYS A 117 21.49 11.74 6.97
CA LYS A 117 20.37 12.66 7.03
C LYS A 117 19.40 12.27 5.93
N ILE A 118 18.49 11.37 6.27
CA ILE A 118 17.58 10.70 5.34
C ILE A 118 16.17 11.11 5.70
N ALA A 119 15.39 11.61 4.74
CA ALA A 119 13.97 11.88 4.94
C ALA A 119 13.10 10.70 4.49
N TYR A 120 11.99 10.52 5.19
CA TYR A 120 10.90 9.62 4.84
C TYR A 120 9.74 10.42 4.25
N LEU A 121 9.31 10.07 3.05
CA LEU A 121 8.05 10.53 2.46
C LEU A 121 7.06 9.37 2.43
N GLY A 122 5.95 9.51 3.12
CA GLY A 122 4.93 8.47 3.18
C GLY A 122 3.51 8.98 3.24
N GLY A 123 2.57 8.04 3.29
CA GLY A 123 1.16 8.34 3.39
C GLY A 123 0.50 7.61 4.55
N LYS A 124 -0.70 8.04 4.87
CA LYS A 124 -1.59 7.37 5.83
C LYS A 124 -2.76 6.79 5.07
N GLU A 125 -2.96 5.48 5.21
CA GLU A 125 -4.16 4.83 4.71
C GLU A 125 -5.23 4.83 5.80
N VAL A 126 -6.42 5.30 5.46
CA VAL A 126 -7.57 5.34 6.35
C VAL A 126 -8.56 4.28 5.91
N LEU A 127 -8.93 3.39 6.84
CA LEU A 127 -9.91 2.34 6.58
C LEU A 127 -11.35 2.90 6.61
N ALA A 128 -12.30 2.09 6.15
CA ALA A 128 -13.71 2.49 6.07
C ALA A 128 -14.37 2.87 7.43
N ASP A 129 -13.76 2.50 8.54
CA ASP A 129 -14.18 2.88 9.89
C ASP A 129 -13.40 4.07 10.47
N ASN A 130 -12.68 4.81 9.62
CA ASN A 130 -11.80 5.92 9.96
C ASN A 130 -10.60 5.54 10.84
N SER A 131 -10.33 4.27 11.07
CA SER A 131 -9.09 3.85 11.69
C SER A 131 -7.91 3.97 10.70
N VAL A 132 -6.74 4.31 11.22
CA VAL A 132 -5.52 4.37 10.42
C VAL A 132 -4.93 2.97 10.30
N TYR A 133 -4.64 2.55 9.06
CA TYR A 133 -3.94 1.31 8.81
C TYR A 133 -2.49 1.42 9.24
N PHE A 134 -1.95 0.33 9.79
CA PHE A 134 -0.56 0.25 10.22
C PHE A 134 0.40 0.32 9.02
N GLU A 135 1.35 1.26 9.06
CA GLU A 135 2.30 1.49 7.97
C GLU A 135 3.67 0.91 8.32
N GLU A 136 3.94 -0.29 7.84
CA GLU A 136 5.17 -1.04 8.13
C GLU A 136 6.43 -0.36 7.61
N ARG A 137 6.35 0.32 6.46
CA ARG A 137 7.49 1.02 5.84
C ARG A 137 8.00 2.14 6.74
N LYS A 138 7.07 2.90 7.35
CA LYS A 138 7.40 3.96 8.31
C LYS A 138 8.04 3.42 9.57
N ASP A 139 7.47 2.38 10.15
CA ASP A 139 8.01 1.81 11.38
C ASP A 139 9.39 1.19 11.15
N THR A 140 9.59 0.53 10.00
CA THR A 140 10.91 0.03 9.61
C THR A 140 11.92 1.17 9.45
N PHE A 141 11.54 2.27 8.80
CA PHE A 141 12.39 3.46 8.69
C PHE A 141 12.79 4.01 10.07
N ILE A 142 11.83 4.15 10.98
CA ILE A 142 12.09 4.66 12.33
C ILE A 142 13.05 3.73 13.08
N ASN A 143 12.80 2.42 13.05
CA ASN A 143 13.64 1.42 13.72
C ASN A 143 15.07 1.45 13.16
N PHE A 144 15.22 1.47 11.84
CA PHE A 144 16.52 1.59 11.18
C PHE A 144 17.29 2.83 11.64
N CYS A 145 16.63 3.98 11.64
CA CYS A 145 17.25 5.23 12.09
C CYS A 145 17.68 5.18 13.55
N GLN A 146 16.88 4.56 14.43
CA GLN A 146 17.22 4.39 15.83
C GLN A 146 18.42 3.47 16.02
N GLU A 147 18.47 2.33 15.33
CA GLU A 147 19.57 1.37 15.38
C GLU A 147 20.89 1.98 14.91
N HIS A 148 20.84 2.86 13.90
CA HIS A 148 22.01 3.53 13.32
C HIS A 148 22.31 4.92 13.90
N SER A 149 21.58 5.34 14.96
CA SER A 149 21.71 6.65 15.59
C SER A 149 21.53 7.83 14.61
N ILE A 150 20.63 7.68 13.64
CA ILE A 150 20.25 8.72 12.68
C ILE A 150 19.07 9.52 13.26
N ASP A 151 19.16 10.84 13.24
CA ASP A 151 17.99 11.69 13.57
C ASP A 151 16.92 11.56 12.49
N HIS A 152 15.73 11.14 12.89
CA HIS A 152 14.59 10.94 12.01
C HIS A 152 13.39 11.84 12.34
N LYS A 153 13.36 12.43 13.54
CA LYS A 153 12.15 13.11 14.04
C LYS A 153 11.76 14.31 13.20
N SER A 154 12.77 15.04 12.70
CA SER A 154 12.57 16.23 11.87
C SER A 154 12.43 15.88 10.37
N PHE A 155 12.54 14.62 9.99
CA PHE A 155 12.62 14.18 8.59
C PHE A 155 11.52 13.18 8.19
N ILE A 156 10.40 13.11 8.93
CA ILE A 156 9.25 12.30 8.56
C ILE A 156 8.14 13.21 8.06
N TYR A 157 7.81 13.05 6.78
CA TYR A 157 6.75 13.79 6.10
C TYR A 157 5.66 12.80 5.69
N GLU A 158 4.43 13.05 6.12
CA GLU A 158 3.29 12.19 5.87
C GLU A 158 2.10 12.96 5.31
N GLY A 159 1.54 12.42 4.24
CA GLY A 159 0.31 12.91 3.63
C GLY A 159 -0.61 11.75 3.24
N ASP A 160 -1.15 11.81 2.05
CA ASP A 160 -1.72 10.67 1.34
C ASP A 160 -0.73 10.12 0.31
N TYR A 161 -1.10 9.07 -0.42
CA TYR A 161 -0.21 8.47 -1.42
C TYR A 161 -0.31 9.12 -2.82
N SER A 162 -0.89 10.32 -2.94
CA SER A 162 -0.98 11.04 -4.21
C SER A 162 0.33 11.75 -4.60
N ALA A 163 0.51 11.95 -5.89
CA ALA A 163 1.63 12.74 -6.41
C ALA A 163 1.58 14.21 -5.95
N GLU A 164 0.40 14.78 -5.71
CA GLU A 164 0.22 16.12 -5.15
C GLU A 164 0.72 16.19 -3.70
N SER A 165 0.43 15.17 -2.91
CA SER A 165 0.94 15.05 -1.54
C SER A 165 2.47 14.98 -1.53
N GLY A 166 3.08 14.20 -2.43
CA GLY A 166 4.54 14.15 -2.59
C GLY A 166 5.15 15.51 -2.88
N TYR A 167 4.55 16.29 -3.79
CA TYR A 167 4.96 17.65 -4.10
C TYR A 167 4.87 18.58 -2.87
N ASN A 168 3.75 18.54 -2.16
CA ASN A 168 3.53 19.41 -0.99
C ASN A 168 4.48 19.09 0.16
N MET A 169 4.73 17.80 0.42
CA MET A 169 5.71 17.36 1.41
C MET A 169 7.13 17.80 1.06
N THR A 170 7.51 17.73 -0.22
CA THR A 170 8.83 18.19 -0.67
C THR A 170 8.97 19.71 -0.53
N LYS A 171 7.94 20.47 -0.86
CA LYS A 171 7.91 21.92 -0.61
C LYS A 171 8.07 22.27 0.88
N GLN A 172 7.37 21.52 1.75
CA GLN A 172 7.50 21.69 3.19
C GLN A 172 8.93 21.39 3.65
N MET A 173 9.53 20.31 3.19
CA MET A 173 10.92 19.94 3.49
C MET A 173 11.90 21.05 3.09
N ILE A 174 11.71 21.67 1.92
CA ILE A 174 12.54 22.80 1.46
C ILE A 174 12.32 24.02 2.35
N ALA A 175 11.07 24.30 2.75
CA ALA A 175 10.73 25.45 3.59
C ALA A 175 11.27 25.31 5.03
N ASP A 176 11.40 24.09 5.54
CA ASP A 176 11.98 23.81 6.87
C ASP A 176 13.48 24.13 6.94
N GLY A 177 14.16 24.22 5.77
CA GLY A 177 15.51 24.74 5.63
C GLY A 177 16.63 23.78 6.01
N ASP A 178 16.35 22.70 6.73
CA ASP A 178 17.32 21.67 7.10
C ASP A 178 17.21 20.46 6.14
N LEU A 179 17.78 20.58 4.95
CA LEU A 179 17.62 19.60 3.89
C LEU A 179 18.29 18.25 4.19
N PRO A 180 17.60 17.13 3.92
CA PRO A 180 18.20 15.81 3.94
C PRO A 180 19.19 15.63 2.77
N THR A 181 20.08 14.66 2.89
CA THR A 181 21.02 14.30 1.82
C THR A 181 20.49 13.15 0.95
N ALA A 182 19.46 12.47 1.42
CA ALA A 182 18.72 11.43 0.69
C ALA A 182 17.26 11.41 1.13
N ILE A 183 16.40 10.92 0.26
CA ILE A 183 14.97 10.76 0.52
C ILE A 183 14.58 9.31 0.25
N PHE A 184 13.95 8.67 1.23
CA PHE A 184 13.25 7.42 1.06
C PHE A 184 11.77 7.72 0.82
N SER A 185 11.25 7.36 -0.34
CA SER A 185 9.83 7.49 -0.68
C SER A 185 9.13 6.14 -0.54
N ALA A 186 8.04 6.11 0.21
CA ALA A 186 7.28 4.89 0.47
C ALA A 186 6.46 4.40 -0.74
N SER A 187 6.31 5.20 -1.80
CA SER A 187 5.65 4.79 -3.04
C SER A 187 6.11 5.64 -4.23
N ASP A 188 5.97 5.09 -5.44
CA ASP A 188 6.34 5.77 -6.68
C ASP A 188 5.54 7.05 -6.95
N PRO A 189 4.20 7.10 -6.73
CA PRO A 189 3.43 8.32 -6.93
C PRO A 189 3.94 9.51 -6.10
N LEU A 190 4.37 9.27 -4.85
CA LEU A 190 4.96 10.31 -4.01
C LEU A 190 6.26 10.86 -4.59
N CYS A 191 7.08 9.99 -5.22
CA CYS A 191 8.35 10.36 -5.80
C CYS A 191 8.22 11.12 -7.13
N ASN A 192 7.19 10.84 -7.92
CA ASN A 192 7.03 11.34 -9.28
C ASN A 192 7.03 12.87 -9.42
N ARG A 193 6.62 13.61 -8.39
CA ARG A 193 6.65 15.08 -8.38
C ARG A 193 7.69 15.70 -7.44
N CYS A 194 8.42 14.91 -6.67
CA CYS A 194 9.49 15.43 -5.82
C CYS A 194 10.58 16.11 -6.66
N ASN A 195 10.95 15.53 -7.80
CA ASN A 195 11.96 16.08 -8.72
C ASN A 195 11.57 17.43 -9.32
N ALA A 196 10.31 17.82 -9.31
CA ALA A 196 9.86 19.13 -9.82
C ALA A 196 10.09 20.27 -8.82
N CYS A 197 10.52 19.97 -7.59
CA CYS A 197 10.81 20.94 -6.54
C CYS A 197 12.30 21.29 -6.44
N PHE A 198 13.17 20.48 -7.03
CA PHE A 198 14.62 20.69 -7.12
C PHE A 198 15.00 21.09 -8.55
#